data_071f11dfedc9f01892c74038e04e0a5f
#
_entry.id   071f11dfedc9f01892c74038e04e0a5f
#
_cell.length_a   1.000
_cell.length_b   1.000
_cell.length_c   1.000
_cell.angle_alpha   90.00
_cell.angle_beta   90.00
_cell.angle_gamma   90.00
#
_symmetry.space_group_name_H-M   'P 1'
#
loop_
_entity.id
_entity.type
_entity.pdbx_description
1 polymer ?
#
loop_
_entity_poly.entity_id
_entity_poly.type
_entity_poly.pdbx_seq_one_letter_code
_entity_poly.pdbx_strand_id
1 'polypeptide(L)'
;LPINSLLELFDKAVHSKNETKWPVILDEVLVDQQCKISICIPSELIYFEGHFTNIPILPGIVQIHWAEAFGRRIFSIDIPFQGLEVIKFQKLIFPNNKLTVTLNYDNGKKRLSFMYESKKGVHSSGRISFA
;
A
#
# COMPACT_ATOMS: atom_id res chain seq x y z
N LEU A 1 -12.65 7.82 -7.61
CA LEU A 1 -12.33 9.23 -7.35
C LEU A 1 -11.99 9.95 -8.63
N PRO A 2 -12.44 11.20 -8.76
CA PRO A 2 -11.93 12.06 -9.82
C PRO A 2 -10.41 12.16 -9.69
N ILE A 3 -9.71 12.22 -10.82
CA ILE A 3 -8.25 12.34 -10.82
C ILE A 3 -7.78 13.58 -10.06
N ASN A 4 -8.58 14.65 -10.08
CA ASN A 4 -8.28 15.87 -9.34
C ASN A 4 -8.23 15.64 -7.83
N SER A 5 -9.09 14.77 -7.30
CA SER A 5 -9.07 14.46 -5.87
C SER A 5 -7.80 13.73 -5.45
N LEU A 6 -7.28 12.85 -6.31
CA LEU A 6 -6.00 12.19 -6.05
C LEU A 6 -4.85 13.18 -6.11
N LEU A 7 -4.84 14.06 -7.12
CA LEU A 7 -3.82 15.10 -7.25
C LEU A 7 -3.85 16.03 -6.04
N GLU A 8 -5.03 16.40 -5.57
CA GLU A 8 -5.17 17.22 -4.37
C GLU A 8 -4.61 16.53 -3.13
N LEU A 9 -4.83 15.22 -2.99
CA LEU A 9 -4.26 14.46 -1.87
C LEU A 9 -2.74 14.46 -1.91
N PHE A 10 -2.15 14.22 -3.08
CA PHE A 10 -0.69 14.24 -3.22
C PHE A 10 -0.13 15.63 -3.01
N ASP A 11 -0.78 16.65 -3.55
CA ASP A 11 -0.37 18.03 -3.36
C ASP A 11 -0.41 18.42 -1.88
N LYS A 12 -1.48 18.04 -1.20
CA LYS A 12 -1.63 18.26 0.23
C LYS A 12 -0.54 17.56 1.03
N ALA A 13 -0.20 16.32 0.65
CA ALA A 13 0.88 15.58 1.29
C ALA A 13 2.23 16.27 1.11
N VAL A 14 2.48 16.88 -0.05
CA VAL A 14 3.72 17.61 -0.34
C VAL A 14 3.80 18.90 0.47
N HIS A 15 2.70 19.62 0.64
CA HIS A 15 2.67 20.94 1.27
C HIS A 15 2.21 20.94 2.72
N SER A 16 1.76 19.79 3.24
CA SER A 16 1.30 19.69 4.60
C SER A 16 2.44 19.75 5.61
N LYS A 17 2.16 20.31 6.79
CA LYS A 17 3.06 20.22 7.94
C LYS A 17 3.12 18.81 8.51
N ASN A 18 2.07 18.00 8.30
CA ASN A 18 2.05 16.59 8.62
C ASN A 18 2.70 15.82 7.46
N GLU A 19 3.86 15.22 7.72
CA GLU A 19 4.61 14.49 6.70
C GLU A 19 4.43 12.98 6.80
N THR A 20 3.52 12.50 7.65
CA THR A 20 3.30 11.06 7.82
C THR A 20 2.57 10.50 6.59
N LYS A 21 3.30 9.72 5.81
CA LYS A 21 2.83 9.17 4.52
C LYS A 21 2.93 7.65 4.46
N TRP A 22 3.56 7.03 5.44
CA TRP A 22 3.91 5.61 5.43
C TRP A 22 3.40 4.91 6.67
N PRO A 23 3.18 3.58 6.60
CA PRO A 23 2.86 2.83 7.80
C PRO A 23 4.09 2.71 8.69
N VAL A 24 3.86 2.39 9.95
CA VAL A 24 4.95 2.01 10.86
C VAL A 24 5.27 0.55 10.59
N ILE A 25 6.52 0.26 10.25
CA ILE A 25 6.98 -1.11 10.04
C ILE A 25 7.39 -1.69 11.39
N LEU A 26 6.73 -2.77 11.79
CA LEU A 26 6.99 -3.45 13.06
C LEU A 26 7.96 -4.60 12.89
N ASP A 27 7.89 -5.29 11.74
CA ASP A 27 8.72 -6.45 11.45
C ASP A 27 8.75 -6.70 9.95
N GLU A 28 9.82 -7.34 9.47
CA GLU A 28 9.98 -7.62 8.05
C GLU A 28 10.77 -8.91 7.91
N VAL A 29 10.16 -9.92 7.28
CA VAL A 29 10.77 -11.24 7.11
C VAL A 29 10.78 -11.61 5.64
N LEU A 30 11.97 -11.72 5.08
CA LEU A 30 12.18 -12.13 3.69
C LEU A 30 12.68 -13.56 3.65
N VAL A 31 11.95 -14.42 2.93
CA VAL A 31 12.35 -15.80 2.65
C VAL A 31 12.17 -16.03 1.16
N ASP A 32 13.27 -16.28 0.44
CA ASP A 32 13.28 -16.44 -1.01
C ASP A 32 12.67 -15.24 -1.71
N GLN A 33 11.57 -15.44 -2.44
CA GLN A 33 10.86 -14.38 -3.18
C GLN A 33 9.63 -13.86 -2.45
N GLN A 34 9.48 -14.21 -1.17
CA GLN A 34 8.36 -13.75 -0.35
C GLN A 34 8.83 -12.91 0.83
N CYS A 35 8.20 -11.76 1.00
CA CYS A 35 8.42 -10.92 2.17
C CYS A 35 7.11 -10.67 2.89
N LYS A 36 7.13 -10.85 4.22
CA LYS A 36 5.99 -10.50 5.09
C LYS A 36 6.38 -9.32 5.95
N ILE A 37 5.61 -8.25 5.84
CA ILE A 37 5.87 -7.01 6.56
C ILE A 37 4.71 -6.79 7.53
N SER A 38 5.02 -6.74 8.81
CA SER A 38 4.02 -6.38 9.83
C SER A 38 4.01 -4.87 9.98
N ILE A 39 2.85 -4.27 9.83
CA ILE A 39 2.70 -2.81 9.85
C ILE A 39 1.59 -2.39 10.81
N CYS A 40 1.67 -1.14 11.27
CA CYS A 40 0.61 -0.46 11.97
C CYS A 40 0.27 0.81 11.21
N ILE A 41 -1.03 1.09 11.09
CA ILE A 41 -1.52 2.26 10.36
C ILE A 41 -1.60 3.44 11.31
N PRO A 42 -0.72 4.48 11.16
CA PRO A 42 -0.77 5.64 12.05
C PRO A 42 -2.06 6.43 11.85
N SER A 43 -2.64 6.91 12.95
CA SER A 43 -3.83 7.74 12.89
C SER A 43 -3.57 9.11 12.27
N GLU A 44 -2.32 9.57 12.29
CA GLU A 44 -1.90 10.86 11.74
C GLU A 44 -1.51 10.83 10.27
N LEU A 45 -1.77 9.73 9.54
CA LEU A 45 -1.51 9.68 8.10
C LEU A 45 -2.20 10.83 7.39
N ILE A 46 -1.45 11.50 6.51
CA ILE A 46 -1.98 12.62 5.72
C ILE A 46 -3.20 12.20 4.88
N TYR A 47 -3.29 10.93 4.51
CA TYR A 47 -4.38 10.40 3.69
C TYR A 47 -5.72 10.32 4.42
N PHE A 48 -5.72 10.48 5.74
CA PHE A 48 -6.95 10.54 6.52
C PHE A 48 -7.51 11.97 6.62
N GLU A 49 -6.79 12.96 6.13
CA GLU A 49 -7.22 14.36 6.12
C GLU A 49 -7.95 14.69 4.82
N GLY A 50 -8.86 15.67 4.86
CA GLY A 50 -9.43 16.28 3.67
C GLY A 50 -10.73 15.66 3.20
N HIS A 51 -10.81 15.28 1.93
CA HIS A 51 -12.05 15.05 1.19
C HIS A 51 -12.84 13.81 1.55
N PHE A 52 -12.22 12.89 2.26
CA PHE A 52 -12.92 11.66 2.60
C PHE A 52 -13.62 11.87 3.92
N THR A 53 -14.86 11.98 3.83
CA THR A 53 -15.90 12.01 4.85
C THR A 53 -15.46 11.76 6.32
N ASN A 54 -16.44 11.62 7.19
CA ASN A 54 -16.26 11.46 8.62
C ASN A 54 -15.63 10.12 9.04
N ILE A 55 -15.44 9.19 8.09
CA ILE A 55 -14.84 7.89 8.39
C ILE A 55 -13.44 7.85 7.77
N PRO A 56 -12.38 7.85 8.60
CA PRO A 56 -11.03 7.76 8.07
C PRO A 56 -10.75 6.33 7.61
N ILE A 57 -10.56 6.16 6.31
CA ILE A 57 -10.19 4.88 5.72
C ILE A 57 -8.94 5.05 4.87
N LEU A 58 -8.12 4.03 4.78
CA LEU A 58 -6.94 4.04 3.94
C LEU A 58 -7.35 3.83 2.48
N PRO A 59 -7.10 4.80 1.59
CA PRO A 59 -7.49 4.66 0.18
C PRO A 59 -6.80 3.47 -0.49
N GLY A 60 -7.53 2.82 -1.39
CA GLY A 60 -6.98 1.67 -2.12
C GLY A 60 -5.73 2.01 -2.91
N ILE A 61 -5.69 3.21 -3.53
CA ILE A 61 -4.52 3.64 -4.31
C ILE A 61 -3.26 3.75 -3.43
N VAL A 62 -3.42 4.13 -2.16
CA VAL A 62 -2.31 4.22 -1.22
C VAL A 62 -1.78 2.83 -0.87
N GLN A 63 -2.69 1.86 -0.71
CA GLN A 63 -2.31 0.46 -0.46
C GLN A 63 -1.46 -0.10 -1.62
N ILE A 64 -1.87 0.19 -2.85
CA ILE A 64 -1.11 -0.21 -4.05
C ILE A 64 0.23 0.49 -4.09
N HIS A 65 0.26 1.78 -3.83
CA HIS A 65 1.50 2.57 -3.81
C HIS A 65 2.51 2.04 -2.80
N TRP A 66 2.05 1.73 -1.59
CA TRP A 66 2.92 1.15 -0.56
C TRP A 66 3.46 -0.22 -0.99
N ALA A 67 2.59 -1.07 -1.55
CA ALA A 67 3.01 -2.39 -2.02
C ALA A 67 4.09 -2.27 -3.09
N GLU A 68 3.93 -1.36 -4.04
CA GLU A 68 4.93 -1.11 -5.08
C GLU A 68 6.24 -0.63 -4.47
N ALA A 69 6.18 0.37 -3.58
CA ALA A 69 7.38 0.94 -2.97
C ALA A 69 8.14 -0.10 -2.15
N PHE A 70 7.45 -0.89 -1.34
CA PHE A 70 8.08 -1.95 -0.57
C PHE A 70 8.67 -3.03 -1.46
N GLY A 71 7.94 -3.44 -2.50
CA GLY A 71 8.42 -4.43 -3.44
C GLY A 71 9.67 -3.97 -4.18
N ARG A 72 9.69 -2.72 -4.63
CA ARG A 72 10.86 -2.16 -5.30
C ARG A 72 12.09 -2.16 -4.40
N ARG A 73 11.91 -1.79 -3.15
CA ARG A 73 13.01 -1.78 -2.17
C ARG A 73 13.50 -3.19 -1.85
N ILE A 74 12.58 -4.10 -1.57
CA ILE A 74 12.93 -5.44 -1.07
C ILE A 74 13.50 -6.32 -2.18
N PHE A 75 12.91 -6.27 -3.36
CA PHE A 75 13.29 -7.13 -4.48
C PHE A 75 14.16 -6.44 -5.52
N SER A 76 14.59 -5.21 -5.25
CA SER A 76 15.44 -4.41 -6.15
C SER A 76 14.82 -4.27 -7.56
N ILE A 77 13.53 -3.97 -7.60
CA ILE A 77 12.82 -3.76 -8.87
C ILE A 77 13.09 -2.35 -9.34
N ASP A 78 13.79 -2.21 -10.46
CA ASP A 78 14.15 -0.90 -11.04
C ASP A 78 13.61 -0.68 -12.44
N ILE A 79 12.73 -1.57 -12.90
CA ILE A 79 12.07 -1.46 -14.20
C ILE A 79 10.74 -0.71 -14.08
N PRO A 80 10.24 -0.11 -15.19
CA PRO A 80 9.02 0.69 -15.14
C PRO A 80 7.78 -0.09 -14.74
N PHE A 81 6.87 0.58 -14.08
CA PHE A 81 5.52 0.09 -13.84
C PHE A 81 4.81 -0.12 -15.19
N GLN A 82 4.12 -1.23 -15.34
CA GLN A 82 3.37 -1.53 -16.55
C GLN A 82 1.85 -1.51 -16.31
N GLY A 83 1.38 -2.13 -15.23
CA GLY A 83 -0.06 -2.18 -15.00
C GLY A 83 -0.44 -2.90 -13.71
N LEU A 84 -1.74 -2.94 -13.48
CA LEU A 84 -2.34 -3.60 -12.33
C LEU A 84 -3.21 -4.74 -12.82
N GLU A 85 -3.21 -5.86 -12.08
CA GLU A 85 -4.00 -7.03 -12.39
C GLU A 85 -4.69 -7.56 -11.15
N VAL A 86 -5.91 -8.05 -11.31
CA VAL A 86 -6.71 -8.74 -10.28
C VAL A 86 -6.78 -8.00 -8.94
N ILE A 87 -6.92 -6.68 -9.01
CA ILE A 87 -7.04 -5.87 -7.80
C ILE A 87 -8.38 -6.11 -7.12
N LYS A 88 -8.33 -6.45 -5.83
CA LYS A 88 -9.52 -6.70 -5.02
C LYS A 88 -9.43 -5.93 -3.70
N PHE A 89 -10.50 -5.21 -3.37
CA PHE A 89 -10.66 -4.56 -2.07
C PHE A 89 -11.84 -5.20 -1.35
N GLN A 90 -11.57 -5.94 -0.28
CA GLN A 90 -12.57 -6.76 0.41
C GLN A 90 -12.99 -6.19 1.76
N LYS A 91 -12.06 -5.57 2.48
CA LYS A 91 -12.31 -4.99 3.79
C LYS A 91 -11.61 -3.64 3.89
N LEU A 92 -12.26 -2.69 4.53
CA LEU A 92 -11.67 -1.37 4.78
C LEU A 92 -10.50 -1.48 5.77
N ILE A 93 -9.55 -0.57 5.62
CA ILE A 93 -8.42 -0.44 6.53
C ILE A 93 -8.57 0.90 7.25
N PHE A 94 -8.49 0.87 8.59
CA PHE A 94 -8.72 2.01 9.46
C PHE A 94 -7.45 2.41 10.20
N PRO A 95 -7.43 3.63 10.77
CA PRO A 95 -6.34 4.02 11.67
C PRO A 95 -6.14 3.00 12.78
N ASN A 96 -4.89 2.82 13.18
CA ASN A 96 -4.45 1.91 14.23
C ASN A 96 -4.62 0.43 13.92
N ASN A 97 -5.09 0.07 12.72
CA ASN A 97 -5.10 -1.33 12.31
C ASN A 97 -3.67 -1.88 12.25
N LYS A 98 -3.52 -3.12 12.69
CA LYS A 98 -2.27 -3.88 12.53
C LYS A 98 -2.50 -4.89 11.42
N LEU A 99 -1.62 -4.88 10.44
CA LEU A 99 -1.76 -5.67 9.22
C LEU A 99 -0.45 -6.38 8.90
N THR A 100 -0.57 -7.45 8.15
CA THR A 100 0.57 -8.08 7.49
C THR A 100 0.44 -7.85 6.00
N VAL A 101 1.48 -7.30 5.39
CA VAL A 101 1.59 -7.17 3.94
C VAL A 101 2.46 -8.31 3.45
N THR A 102 1.90 -9.18 2.64
CA THR A 102 2.66 -10.27 2.03
C THR A 102 2.96 -9.90 0.58
N LEU A 103 4.23 -9.91 0.24
CA LEU A 103 4.72 -9.60 -1.10
C LEU A 103 5.43 -10.82 -1.68
N ASN A 104 5.10 -11.15 -2.93
CA ASN A 104 5.78 -12.20 -3.69
C ASN A 104 6.19 -11.63 -5.03
N TYR A 105 7.47 -11.76 -5.38
CA TYR A 105 7.95 -11.28 -6.67
C TYR A 105 8.35 -12.43 -7.56
N ASP A 106 7.73 -12.52 -8.73
CA ASP A 106 8.11 -13.44 -9.79
C ASP A 106 9.01 -12.68 -10.77
N ASN A 107 10.31 -12.91 -10.67
CA ASN A 107 11.30 -12.22 -11.50
C ASN A 107 11.16 -12.59 -12.98
N GLY A 108 10.78 -13.82 -13.28
CA GLY A 108 10.61 -14.26 -14.67
C GLY A 108 9.43 -13.58 -15.35
N LYS A 109 8.33 -13.44 -14.65
CA LYS A 109 7.12 -12.78 -15.17
C LYS A 109 7.07 -11.30 -14.88
N LYS A 110 8.00 -10.78 -14.06
CA LYS A 110 8.06 -9.38 -13.66
C LYS A 110 6.75 -8.92 -13.00
N ARG A 111 6.24 -9.74 -12.08
CA ARG A 111 4.98 -9.50 -11.36
C ARG A 111 5.20 -9.52 -9.86
N LEU A 112 4.70 -8.50 -9.20
CA LEU A 112 4.69 -8.39 -7.74
C LEU A 112 3.27 -8.62 -7.26
N SER A 113 3.05 -9.71 -6.54
CA SER A 113 1.76 -9.96 -5.89
C SER A 113 1.78 -9.36 -4.50
N PHE A 114 0.66 -8.78 -4.07
CA PHE A 114 0.54 -8.23 -2.72
C PHE A 114 -0.75 -8.67 -2.07
N MET A 115 -0.73 -8.74 -0.75
CA MET A 115 -1.93 -9.02 0.05
C MET A 115 -1.80 -8.32 1.39
N TYR A 116 -2.84 -7.56 1.76
CA TYR A 116 -2.97 -6.96 3.09
C TYR A 116 -3.95 -7.80 3.88
N GLU A 117 -3.54 -8.27 5.06
CA GLU A 117 -4.41 -9.07 5.90
C GLU A 117 -4.26 -8.75 7.38
N SER A 118 -5.28 -9.05 8.15
CA SER A 118 -5.29 -8.92 9.60
C SER A 118 -5.96 -10.14 10.20
N LYS A 119 -6.18 -10.12 11.51
CA LYS A 119 -6.95 -11.17 12.19
C LYS A 119 -8.37 -11.31 11.65
N LYS A 120 -8.89 -10.27 11.00
CA LYS A 120 -10.23 -10.27 10.41
C LYS A 120 -10.28 -10.89 9.01
N GLY A 121 -9.15 -11.23 8.43
CA GLY A 121 -9.03 -11.79 7.10
C GLY A 121 -8.32 -10.87 6.12
N VAL A 122 -8.52 -11.12 4.82
CA VAL A 122 -7.88 -10.35 3.75
C VAL A 122 -8.61 -9.03 3.57
N HIS A 123 -7.85 -7.94 3.56
CA HIS A 123 -8.36 -6.59 3.30
C HIS A 123 -8.27 -6.23 1.83
N SER A 124 -7.13 -6.48 1.21
CA SER A 124 -6.93 -6.24 -0.22
C SER A 124 -5.86 -7.15 -0.79
N SER A 125 -5.87 -7.30 -2.10
CA SER A 125 -4.86 -8.09 -2.82
C SER A 125 -4.80 -7.64 -4.26
N GLY A 126 -3.71 -8.03 -4.94
CA GLY A 126 -3.55 -7.75 -6.34
C GLY A 126 -2.17 -8.08 -6.85
N ARG A 127 -1.94 -7.77 -8.12
CA ARG A 127 -0.64 -7.91 -8.76
C ARG A 127 -0.27 -6.63 -9.47
N ILE A 128 1.01 -6.31 -9.41
CA ILE A 128 1.61 -5.18 -10.12
C ILE A 128 2.57 -5.76 -11.14
N SER A 129 2.40 -5.40 -12.41
CA SER A 129 3.30 -5.84 -13.48
C SER A 129 4.27 -4.73 -13.85
N PHE A 130 5.47 -5.14 -14.25
CA PHE A 130 6.57 -4.26 -14.62
C PHE A 130 7.12 -4.67 -15.99
N ALA A 131 7.69 -3.71 -16.68
CA ALA A 131 8.30 -4.00 -17.99
C ALA A 131 9.47 -3.09 -18.32
#